data_d6fd68237d55c9069e6313b1835c51f1
#
_entry.id   d6fd68237d55c9069e6313b1835c51f1
#
_cell.length_a   1.000
_cell.length_b   1.000
_cell.length_c   1.000
_cell.angle_alpha   90.00
_cell.angle_beta   90.00
_cell.angle_gamma   90.00
#
_symmetry.space_group_name_H-M   'P 1'
#
loop_
_entity.id
_entity.type
_entity.pdbx_description
1 polymer ?
#
loop_
_entity_poly.entity_id
_entity_poly.type
_entity_poly.pdbx_seq_one_letter_code
_entity_poly.pdbx_strand_id
1 'polypeptide(L)'
;MHRGRWGVAVGVIFLATPVFAADAGRGKDLFTACLACHTEHPDALGPSLKGVVGRKAGSLDDFRYSNAMTHSNITWNDSNLRDYLRDPQATVKGNHMPFSGFADASDADDVVAYLHSYK
;
A
#
# COMPACT_ATOMS: atom_id res chain seq x y z
N MET A 1 17.25 -66.72 -10.15
CA MET A 1 17.78 -65.39 -10.62
C MET A 1 16.79 -64.30 -10.23
N HIS A 2 17.11 -63.54 -9.22
CA HIS A 2 16.28 -62.38 -8.83
C HIS A 2 16.79 -61.14 -9.55
N ARG A 3 16.03 -60.63 -10.49
CA ARG A 3 16.28 -59.35 -11.12
C ARG A 3 15.72 -58.25 -10.17
N GLY A 4 16.60 -57.60 -9.44
CA GLY A 4 16.22 -56.45 -8.67
C GLY A 4 15.86 -55.29 -9.61
N ARG A 5 14.60 -54.86 -9.54
CA ARG A 5 14.16 -53.59 -10.18
C ARG A 5 14.62 -52.44 -9.33
N TRP A 6 15.63 -51.75 -9.79
CA TRP A 6 16.05 -50.48 -9.18
C TRP A 6 15.05 -49.42 -9.64
N GLY A 7 14.13 -49.06 -8.75
CA GLY A 7 13.24 -47.94 -8.98
C GLY A 7 14.05 -46.64 -8.79
N VAL A 8 14.22 -45.89 -9.87
CA VAL A 8 14.77 -44.54 -9.78
C VAL A 8 13.67 -43.66 -9.21
N ALA A 9 13.79 -43.27 -7.95
CA ALA A 9 12.93 -42.24 -7.39
C ALA A 9 13.35 -40.90 -7.98
N VAL A 10 12.54 -40.36 -8.92
CA VAL A 10 12.71 -38.99 -9.38
C VAL A 10 12.18 -38.05 -8.31
N GLY A 11 13.06 -37.49 -7.51
CA GLY A 11 12.72 -36.46 -6.54
C GLY A 11 12.33 -35.17 -7.30
N VAL A 12 11.08 -34.76 -7.15
CA VAL A 12 10.66 -33.43 -7.65
C VAL A 12 11.19 -32.40 -6.67
N ILE A 13 12.17 -31.61 -7.10
CA ILE A 13 12.69 -30.50 -6.31
C ILE A 13 11.78 -29.30 -6.58
N PHE A 14 10.96 -28.92 -5.59
CA PHE A 14 10.24 -27.65 -5.61
C PHE A 14 11.24 -26.54 -5.27
N LEU A 15 11.62 -25.76 -6.27
CA LEU A 15 12.35 -24.51 -6.04
C LEU A 15 11.33 -23.48 -5.55
N ALA A 16 11.34 -23.23 -4.24
CA ALA A 16 10.58 -22.11 -3.67
C ALA A 16 11.22 -20.81 -4.18
N THR A 17 10.48 -20.03 -4.97
CA THR A 17 10.88 -18.66 -5.29
C THR A 17 10.76 -17.82 -4.00
N PRO A 18 11.82 -17.04 -3.65
CA PRO A 18 11.71 -16.18 -2.47
C PRO A 18 10.61 -15.13 -2.69
N VAL A 19 9.59 -15.15 -1.81
CA VAL A 19 8.60 -14.09 -1.73
C VAL A 19 9.15 -13.05 -0.77
N PHE A 20 9.48 -11.85 -1.27
CA PHE A 20 9.90 -10.76 -0.42
C PHE A 20 8.67 -10.14 0.24
N ALA A 21 8.62 -10.17 1.56
CA ALA A 21 7.64 -9.43 2.32
C ALA A 21 7.90 -7.92 2.17
N ALA A 22 6.83 -7.13 2.24
CA ALA A 22 6.93 -5.68 2.24
C ALA A 22 7.78 -5.20 3.43
N ASP A 23 8.59 -4.18 3.19
CA ASP A 23 9.54 -3.62 4.16
C ASP A 23 8.98 -2.32 4.76
N ALA A 24 8.44 -2.40 5.97
CA ALA A 24 7.91 -1.24 6.69
C ALA A 24 8.99 -0.20 7.03
N GLY A 25 10.22 -0.60 7.27
CA GLY A 25 11.34 0.31 7.52
C GLY A 25 11.67 1.15 6.29
N ARG A 26 11.73 0.51 5.13
CA ARG A 26 11.88 1.22 3.85
C ARG A 26 10.65 2.06 3.54
N GLY A 27 9.45 1.59 3.87
CA GLY A 27 8.20 2.32 3.75
C GLY A 27 8.20 3.60 4.58
N LYS A 28 8.76 3.58 5.78
CA LYS A 28 8.95 4.77 6.61
C LYS A 28 9.82 5.81 5.93
N ASP A 29 10.90 5.40 5.31
CA ASP A 29 11.81 6.31 4.59
C ASP A 29 11.11 6.93 3.38
N LEU A 30 10.38 6.13 2.60
CA LEU A 30 9.56 6.61 1.47
C LEU A 30 8.45 7.55 1.93
N PHE A 31 7.83 7.26 3.07
CA PHE A 31 6.74 8.05 3.65
C PHE A 31 7.18 9.46 4.05
N THR A 32 8.46 9.69 4.27
CA THR A 32 9.00 11.02 4.62
C THR A 32 8.57 12.08 3.61
N ALA A 33 8.52 11.75 2.32
CA ALA A 33 8.05 12.66 1.28
C ALA A 33 6.56 13.01 1.42
N CYS A 34 5.76 12.13 1.98
CA CYS A 34 4.33 12.34 2.20
C CYS A 34 4.06 13.39 3.27
N LEU A 35 4.96 13.51 4.24
CA LEU A 35 4.84 14.45 5.37
C LEU A 35 4.93 15.92 4.94
N ALA A 36 5.40 16.21 3.74
CA ALA A 36 5.38 17.57 3.20
C ALA A 36 3.95 18.13 3.08
N CYS A 37 2.99 17.27 2.80
CA CYS A 37 1.57 17.63 2.66
C CYS A 37 0.70 17.09 3.78
N HIS A 38 1.01 15.88 4.27
CA HIS A 38 0.24 15.20 5.32
C HIS A 38 0.83 15.49 6.72
N THR A 39 0.92 16.76 7.04
CA THR A 39 1.34 17.20 8.37
C THR A 39 0.17 17.09 9.36
N GLU A 40 0.47 17.22 10.66
CA GLU A 40 -0.58 17.28 11.70
C GLU A 40 -1.02 18.73 11.98
N HIS A 41 -0.61 19.69 11.13
CA HIS A 41 -1.02 21.10 11.26
C HIS A 41 -2.43 21.32 10.69
N PRO A 42 -3.22 22.26 11.25
CA PRO A 42 -4.59 22.52 10.80
C PRO A 42 -4.71 22.98 9.34
N ASP A 43 -3.65 23.57 8.78
CA ASP A 43 -3.58 24.10 7.42
C ASP A 43 -2.82 23.17 6.46
N ALA A 44 -2.66 21.90 6.84
CA ALA A 44 -2.02 20.90 5.99
C ALA A 44 -2.74 20.74 4.65
N LEU A 45 -1.98 20.49 3.59
CA LEU A 45 -2.53 20.28 2.24
C LEU A 45 -3.23 18.93 2.10
N GLY A 46 -2.88 17.95 2.92
CA GLY A 46 -3.51 16.64 2.97
C GLY A 46 -4.01 16.28 4.36
N PRO A 47 -4.92 15.31 4.48
CA PRO A 47 -5.44 14.87 5.78
C PRO A 47 -4.38 14.14 6.59
N SER A 48 -4.57 14.07 7.91
CA SER A 48 -3.77 13.18 8.75
C SER A 48 -3.89 11.74 8.26
N LEU A 49 -2.76 11.05 8.15
CA LEU A 49 -2.70 9.63 7.78
C LEU A 49 -2.60 8.70 8.99
N LYS A 50 -2.58 9.25 10.21
CA LYS A 50 -2.61 8.42 11.42
C LYS A 50 -3.90 7.60 11.45
N GLY A 51 -3.75 6.29 11.55
CA GLY A 51 -4.88 5.37 11.59
C GLY A 51 -5.63 5.24 10.26
N VAL A 52 -5.00 5.57 9.13
CA VAL A 52 -5.66 5.53 7.81
C VAL A 52 -6.07 4.13 7.38
N VAL A 53 -5.33 3.10 7.77
CA VAL A 53 -5.72 1.71 7.47
C VAL A 53 -6.98 1.35 8.24
N GLY A 54 -8.03 0.98 7.53
CA GLY A 54 -9.34 0.68 8.06
C GLY A 54 -10.29 1.88 8.16
N ARG A 55 -9.82 3.08 7.84
CA ARG A 55 -10.64 4.31 7.87
C ARG A 55 -11.40 4.49 6.57
N LYS A 56 -12.64 4.98 6.67
CA LYS A 56 -13.41 5.37 5.49
C LYS A 56 -12.77 6.60 4.82
N ALA A 57 -12.59 6.53 3.51
CA ALA A 57 -12.05 7.65 2.75
C ALA A 57 -12.95 8.89 2.87
N GLY A 58 -12.32 10.04 3.00
CA GLY A 58 -13.05 11.30 3.09
C GLY A 58 -13.81 11.51 4.39
N SER A 59 -13.44 10.82 5.48
CA SER A 59 -14.24 10.77 6.70
C SER A 59 -13.80 11.68 7.86
N LEU A 60 -12.59 12.27 7.79
CA LEU A 60 -12.16 13.18 8.85
C LEU A 60 -12.93 14.51 8.79
N ASP A 61 -13.41 14.96 9.94
CA ASP A 61 -14.21 16.19 10.03
C ASP A 61 -13.37 17.46 9.92
N ASP A 62 -12.08 17.37 10.21
CA ASP A 62 -11.15 18.51 10.26
C ASP A 62 -10.38 18.73 8.95
N PHE A 63 -10.72 18.00 7.90
CA PHE A 63 -10.09 18.16 6.59
C PHE A 63 -11.13 18.30 5.48
N ARG A 64 -10.85 19.21 4.54
CA ARG A 64 -11.72 19.45 3.38
C ARG A 64 -11.26 18.63 2.19
N TYR A 65 -11.93 17.51 1.97
CA TYR A 65 -11.66 16.60 0.85
C TYR A 65 -12.24 17.10 -0.48
N SER A 66 -11.74 16.54 -1.59
CA SER A 66 -12.44 16.63 -2.88
C SER A 66 -13.80 15.92 -2.79
N ASN A 67 -14.76 16.33 -3.62
CA ASN A 67 -16.03 15.63 -3.74
C ASN A 67 -15.83 14.17 -4.14
N ALA A 68 -14.87 13.90 -5.04
CA ALA A 68 -14.55 12.55 -5.46
C ALA A 68 -14.12 11.66 -4.30
N MET A 69 -13.28 12.17 -3.40
CA MET A 69 -12.84 11.42 -2.23
C MET A 69 -13.98 11.19 -1.25
N THR A 70 -14.76 12.22 -0.96
CA THR A 70 -15.90 12.14 -0.04
C THR A 70 -16.95 11.13 -0.50
N HIS A 71 -17.17 11.02 -1.82
CA HIS A 71 -18.18 10.12 -2.41
C HIS A 71 -17.61 8.79 -2.93
N SER A 72 -16.36 8.50 -2.65
CA SER A 72 -15.68 7.30 -3.19
C SER A 72 -16.21 5.98 -2.64
N ASN A 73 -16.83 5.97 -1.47
CA ASN A 73 -17.28 4.77 -0.74
C ASN A 73 -16.17 3.75 -0.44
N ILE A 74 -14.94 4.20 -0.38
CA ILE A 74 -13.78 3.37 -0.09
C ILE A 74 -13.56 3.32 1.42
N THR A 75 -13.33 2.12 1.94
CA THR A 75 -12.69 1.91 3.24
C THR A 75 -11.27 1.44 2.96
N TRP A 76 -10.28 2.17 3.46
CA TRP A 76 -8.89 1.92 3.14
C TRP A 76 -8.41 0.58 3.68
N ASN A 77 -7.95 -0.28 2.79
CA ASN A 77 -7.31 -1.55 3.08
C ASN A 77 -5.99 -1.66 2.29
N ASP A 78 -5.24 -2.73 2.49
CA ASP A 78 -3.95 -2.90 1.83
C ASP A 78 -4.06 -2.84 0.31
N SER A 79 -5.05 -3.50 -0.26
CA SER A 79 -5.22 -3.57 -1.71
C SER A 79 -5.52 -2.20 -2.32
N ASN A 80 -6.52 -1.49 -1.82
CA ASN A 80 -6.91 -0.20 -2.41
C ASN A 80 -5.95 0.94 -2.03
N LEU A 81 -5.27 0.87 -0.89
CA LEU A 81 -4.17 1.78 -0.57
C LEU A 81 -3.01 1.61 -1.55
N ARG A 82 -2.66 0.37 -1.85
CA ARG A 82 -1.64 0.05 -2.85
C ARG A 82 -2.01 0.60 -4.22
N ASP A 83 -3.23 0.36 -4.66
CA ASP A 83 -3.73 0.86 -5.95
C ASP A 83 -3.71 2.40 -5.99
N TYR A 84 -4.18 3.04 -4.92
CA TYR A 84 -4.19 4.49 -4.80
C TYR A 84 -2.78 5.09 -4.83
N LEU A 85 -1.82 4.50 -4.13
CA LEU A 85 -0.44 4.98 -4.10
C LEU A 85 0.30 4.74 -5.41
N ARG A 86 -0.16 3.80 -6.23
CA ARG A 86 0.41 3.58 -7.57
C ARG A 86 -0.18 4.50 -8.62
N ASP A 87 -1.45 4.83 -8.51
CA ASP A 87 -2.14 5.72 -9.43
C ASP A 87 -3.36 6.34 -8.75
N PRO A 88 -3.17 7.48 -8.06
CA PRO A 88 -4.26 8.11 -7.31
C PRO A 88 -5.47 8.46 -8.18
N GLN A 89 -5.26 8.97 -9.40
CA GLN A 89 -6.37 9.37 -10.28
C GLN A 89 -7.11 8.18 -10.89
N ALA A 90 -6.45 7.03 -11.06
CA ALA A 90 -7.13 5.82 -11.51
C ALA A 90 -8.03 5.24 -10.42
N THR A 91 -7.62 5.35 -9.16
CA THR A 91 -8.37 4.80 -8.01
C THR A 91 -9.50 5.72 -7.57
N VAL A 92 -9.24 7.03 -7.48
CA VAL A 92 -10.23 8.05 -7.13
C VAL A 92 -10.10 9.21 -8.11
N LYS A 93 -10.73 9.08 -9.26
CA LYS A 93 -10.69 10.12 -10.30
C LYS A 93 -11.31 11.41 -9.78
N GLY A 94 -10.58 12.51 -9.88
CA GLY A 94 -10.99 13.81 -9.38
C GLY A 94 -10.51 14.11 -7.97
N ASN A 95 -9.67 13.27 -7.37
CA ASN A 95 -9.02 13.60 -6.11
C ASN A 95 -8.04 14.77 -6.30
N HIS A 96 -7.77 15.50 -5.22
CA HIS A 96 -6.93 16.70 -5.24
C HIS A 96 -5.47 16.46 -4.87
N MET A 97 -5.06 15.22 -4.63
CA MET A 97 -3.70 14.89 -4.24
C MET A 97 -2.73 15.05 -5.44
N PRO A 98 -1.76 15.97 -5.39
CA PRO A 98 -0.87 16.22 -6.53
C PRO A 98 0.32 15.24 -6.54
N PHE A 99 0.04 13.95 -6.42
CA PHE A 99 1.01 12.86 -6.44
C PHE A 99 0.69 11.93 -7.60
N SER A 100 1.67 11.71 -8.47
CA SER A 100 1.47 10.90 -9.69
C SER A 100 1.42 9.40 -9.44
N GLY A 101 1.86 8.96 -8.27
CA GLY A 101 1.95 7.56 -7.90
C GLY A 101 3.38 7.01 -7.93
N PHE A 102 3.58 5.92 -7.22
CA PHE A 102 4.84 5.18 -7.28
C PHE A 102 4.93 4.38 -8.58
N ALA A 103 6.06 4.51 -9.29
CA ALA A 103 6.33 3.68 -10.47
C ALA A 103 6.50 2.21 -10.11
N ASP A 104 7.15 1.92 -8.96
CA ASP A 104 7.39 0.57 -8.48
C ASP A 104 6.29 0.12 -7.52
N ALA A 105 5.72 -1.05 -7.78
CA ALA A 105 4.74 -1.68 -6.90
C ALA A 105 5.30 -1.96 -5.49
N SER A 106 6.59 -2.31 -5.41
CA SER A 106 7.26 -2.56 -4.12
C SER A 106 7.31 -1.32 -3.24
N ASP A 107 7.44 -0.11 -3.81
CA ASP A 107 7.42 1.13 -3.06
C ASP A 107 6.04 1.36 -2.40
N ALA A 108 4.97 1.15 -3.16
CA ALA A 108 3.62 1.23 -2.62
C ALA A 108 3.39 0.19 -1.52
N ASP A 109 3.83 -1.05 -1.74
CA ASP A 109 3.71 -2.13 -0.76
C ASP A 109 4.43 -1.80 0.55
N ASP A 110 5.63 -1.25 0.46
CA ASP A 110 6.43 -0.90 1.64
C ASP A 110 5.79 0.26 2.43
N VAL A 111 5.26 1.27 1.74
CA VAL A 111 4.52 2.36 2.39
C VAL A 111 3.26 1.85 3.08
N VAL A 112 2.49 0.98 2.44
CA VAL A 112 1.30 0.37 3.05
C VAL A 112 1.67 -0.41 4.31
N ALA A 113 2.76 -1.20 4.27
CA ALA A 113 3.25 -1.91 5.45
C ALA A 113 3.58 -0.96 6.61
N TYR A 114 4.21 0.18 6.32
CA TYR A 114 4.49 1.20 7.33
C TYR A 114 3.21 1.84 7.89
N LEU A 115 2.22 2.11 7.05
CA LEU A 115 0.96 2.75 7.48
C LEU A 115 0.20 1.94 8.53
N HIS A 116 0.36 0.63 8.56
CA HIS A 116 -0.22 -0.21 9.61
C HIS A 116 0.24 0.17 11.02
N SER A 117 1.45 0.66 11.17
CA SER A 117 2.00 1.09 12.46
C SER A 117 1.86 2.59 12.73
N TYR A 118 1.41 3.36 11.74
CA TYR A 118 1.25 4.81 11.83
C TYR A 118 -0.12 5.17 12.41
N LYS A 119 -0.15 5.27 13.74
CA LYS A 119 -1.38 5.51 14.52
C LYS A 119 -1.27 6.73 15.40
#